data_83c054017f4743c03163b3f85377f8a5
#
_entry.id   83c054017f4743c03163b3f85377f8a5
#
_cell.length_a   1.000
_cell.length_b   1.000
_cell.length_c   1.000
_cell.angle_alpha   90.00
_cell.angle_beta   90.00
_cell.angle_gamma   90.00
#
_symmetry.space_group_name_H-M   'P 1'
#
loop_
_entity.id
_entity.type
_entity.pdbx_description
1 polymer ?
#
loop_
_entity_poly.entity_id
_entity_poly.type
_entity_poly.pdbx_seq_one_letter_code
_entity_poly.pdbx_strand_id
1 'polypeptide(L)'
;TPTRGLSTNSTTTTTSTSQRFDLPSLVISFGQICNAVSYLHAQRPPIIHRDLKPVNFLIKKGGAYKLCDFGSAVIGHTDLRTPENRRKAEEIVNKTTTQMFRAPEMVDLYMSKRLTQSTDVWALGCCLYSLAFLRDCFEEGSNLAILSRKYKIPEDNPYGDGLVDLIDRMLALDCKERADMSEVIMCLSALYSN
;
A
#
# COMPACT_ATOMS: atom_id res chain seq x y z
N THR A 1 66.29 -11.09 19.90
CA THR A 1 64.90 -10.89 20.32
C THR A 1 64.15 -10.10 19.28
N PRO A 2 63.14 -10.65 18.53
CA PRO A 2 62.33 -9.91 17.61
C PRO A 2 61.04 -9.46 18.29
N THR A 3 60.71 -8.20 18.11
CA THR A 3 59.45 -7.57 18.48
C THR A 3 58.35 -7.94 17.48
N ARG A 4 57.25 -8.48 17.98
CA ARG A 4 56.02 -8.75 17.21
C ARG A 4 55.23 -7.46 16.97
N GLY A 5 54.95 -7.20 15.71
CA GLY A 5 54.00 -6.15 15.32
C GLY A 5 52.56 -6.56 15.64
N LEU A 6 51.80 -5.62 16.22
CA LEU A 6 50.38 -5.75 16.41
C LEU A 6 49.66 -5.59 15.06
N SER A 7 48.93 -6.62 14.67
CA SER A 7 47.97 -6.57 13.57
C SER A 7 46.66 -5.94 14.08
N THR A 8 46.35 -4.75 13.63
CA THR A 8 45.04 -4.11 13.88
C THR A 8 44.03 -4.67 12.89
N ASN A 9 43.18 -5.56 13.38
CA ASN A 9 41.99 -5.97 12.64
C ASN A 9 41.00 -4.81 12.59
N SER A 10 40.95 -4.13 11.47
CA SER A 10 39.83 -3.21 11.14
C SER A 10 38.61 -4.04 10.78
N THR A 11 37.71 -4.19 11.75
CA THR A 11 36.39 -4.75 11.52
C THR A 11 35.59 -3.71 10.73
N THR A 12 35.49 -3.90 9.42
CA THR A 12 34.61 -3.09 8.56
C THR A 12 33.18 -3.52 8.86
N THR A 13 32.49 -2.76 9.71
CA THR A 13 31.05 -2.90 9.92
C THR A 13 30.36 -2.37 8.67
N THR A 14 30.02 -3.25 7.74
CA THR A 14 29.10 -2.92 6.64
C THR A 14 27.72 -2.73 7.22
N THR A 15 27.38 -1.49 7.58
CA THR A 15 26.00 -1.07 7.78
C THR A 15 25.33 -1.13 6.41
N SER A 16 24.52 -2.16 6.18
CA SER A 16 23.59 -2.19 5.04
C SER A 16 22.55 -1.09 5.25
N THR A 17 22.83 0.10 4.76
CA THR A 17 21.81 1.13 4.58
C THR A 17 20.81 0.59 3.55
N SER A 18 19.60 0.26 3.99
CA SER A 18 18.51 -0.08 3.08
C SER A 18 18.32 1.11 2.13
N GLN A 19 18.72 0.91 0.87
CA GLN A 19 18.70 1.97 -0.12
C GLN A 19 17.26 2.20 -0.57
N ARG A 20 16.71 3.40 -0.33
CA ARG A 20 15.40 3.82 -0.84
C ARG A 20 15.42 3.87 -2.37
N PHE A 21 14.28 3.67 -2.99
CA PHE A 21 14.11 3.96 -4.42
C PHE A 21 14.35 5.44 -4.69
N ASP A 22 14.92 5.78 -5.83
CA ASP A 22 14.76 7.12 -6.38
C ASP A 22 13.31 7.33 -6.89
N LEU A 23 12.89 8.58 -7.08
CA LEU A 23 11.51 8.88 -7.48
C LEU A 23 11.12 8.22 -8.81
N PRO A 24 11.92 8.27 -9.89
CA PRO A 24 11.58 7.60 -11.14
C PRO A 24 11.41 6.09 -10.99
N SER A 25 12.32 5.42 -10.30
CA SER A 25 12.24 3.96 -10.05
C SER A 25 11.02 3.59 -9.21
N LEU A 26 10.69 4.38 -8.18
CA LEU A 26 9.50 4.20 -7.36
C LEU A 26 8.24 4.32 -8.20
N VAL A 27 8.13 5.38 -9.01
CA VAL A 27 6.95 5.67 -9.85
C VAL A 27 6.76 4.59 -10.91
N ILE A 28 7.85 4.14 -11.58
CA ILE A 28 7.77 3.05 -12.57
C ILE A 28 7.32 1.75 -11.92
N SER A 29 7.94 1.36 -10.81
CA SER A 29 7.63 0.11 -10.11
C SER A 29 6.20 0.11 -9.59
N PHE A 30 5.81 1.17 -8.91
CA PHE A 30 4.45 1.30 -8.37
C PHE A 30 3.40 1.45 -9.47
N GLY A 31 3.72 2.14 -10.57
CA GLY A 31 2.86 2.27 -11.75
C GLY A 31 2.50 0.92 -12.39
N GLN A 32 3.43 -0.04 -12.45
CA GLN A 32 3.13 -1.39 -12.93
C GLN A 32 2.11 -2.11 -12.05
N ILE A 33 2.24 -1.96 -10.73
CA ILE A 33 1.28 -2.51 -9.75
C ILE A 33 -0.09 -1.86 -9.94
N CYS A 34 -0.14 -0.53 -10.03
CA CYS A 34 -1.36 0.23 -10.26
C CYS A 34 -2.07 -0.16 -11.57
N ASN A 35 -1.33 -0.39 -12.64
CA ASN A 35 -1.89 -0.87 -13.91
C ASN A 35 -2.55 -2.24 -13.76
N ALA A 36 -1.95 -3.17 -13.01
CA ALA A 36 -2.57 -4.47 -12.74
C ALA A 36 -3.87 -4.33 -11.94
N VAL A 37 -3.89 -3.50 -10.90
CA VAL A 37 -5.10 -3.25 -10.10
C VAL A 37 -6.17 -2.50 -10.90
N SER A 38 -5.78 -1.52 -11.70
CA SER A 38 -6.69 -0.81 -12.60
C SER A 38 -7.39 -1.75 -13.58
N TYR A 39 -6.67 -2.74 -14.11
CA TYR A 39 -7.27 -3.78 -14.96
C TYR A 39 -8.34 -4.59 -14.22
N LEU A 40 -8.11 -4.96 -12.96
CA LEU A 40 -9.09 -5.67 -12.13
C LEU A 40 -10.33 -4.79 -11.86
N HIS A 41 -10.13 -3.53 -11.53
CA HIS A 41 -11.20 -2.57 -11.24
C HIS A 41 -12.05 -2.22 -12.47
N ALA A 42 -11.46 -2.30 -13.67
CA ALA A 42 -12.16 -2.05 -14.94
C ALA A 42 -13.07 -3.20 -15.39
N GLN A 43 -13.01 -4.36 -14.74
CA GLN A 43 -13.89 -5.49 -15.06
C GLN A 43 -15.34 -5.13 -14.73
N ARG A 44 -16.30 -5.81 -15.34
CA ARG A 44 -17.74 -5.60 -15.13
C ARG A 44 -18.43 -6.93 -14.84
N PRO A 45 -18.74 -7.22 -13.57
CA PRO A 45 -18.50 -6.41 -12.36
C PRO A 45 -17.00 -6.31 -12.00
N PRO A 46 -16.57 -5.29 -11.23
CA PRO A 46 -15.16 -5.10 -10.87
C PRO A 46 -14.66 -6.26 -10.01
N ILE A 47 -13.37 -6.56 -10.12
CA ILE A 47 -12.67 -7.50 -9.24
C ILE A 47 -11.92 -6.65 -8.20
N ILE A 48 -12.17 -6.92 -6.92
CA ILE A 48 -11.53 -6.24 -5.78
C ILE A 48 -10.62 -7.25 -5.11
N HIS A 49 -9.34 -6.91 -4.98
CA HIS A 49 -8.31 -7.84 -4.48
C HIS A 49 -8.40 -8.06 -2.96
N ARG A 50 -8.63 -6.99 -2.19
CA ARG A 50 -8.85 -6.90 -0.73
C ARG A 50 -7.68 -7.27 0.18
N ASP A 51 -6.55 -7.73 -0.34
CA ASP A 51 -5.34 -8.00 0.45
C ASP A 51 -4.07 -7.53 -0.29
N LEU A 52 -4.11 -6.29 -0.81
CA LEU A 52 -2.94 -5.66 -1.42
C LEU A 52 -1.94 -5.28 -0.34
N LYS A 53 -0.72 -5.79 -0.49
CA LYS A 53 0.43 -5.53 0.40
C LYS A 53 1.74 -5.85 -0.34
N PRO A 54 2.89 -5.30 0.08
CA PRO A 54 4.14 -5.45 -0.66
C PRO A 54 4.55 -6.90 -0.95
N VAL A 55 4.29 -7.84 -0.04
CA VAL A 55 4.64 -9.26 -0.23
C VAL A 55 3.84 -9.95 -1.35
N ASN A 56 2.71 -9.35 -1.77
CA ASN A 56 1.89 -9.84 -2.88
C ASN A 56 2.29 -9.26 -4.24
N PHE A 57 3.36 -8.46 -4.29
CA PHE A 57 3.94 -7.90 -5.51
C PHE A 57 5.23 -8.66 -5.85
N LEU A 58 5.14 -9.66 -6.71
CA LEU A 58 6.28 -10.48 -7.11
C LEU A 58 7.04 -9.82 -8.26
N ILE A 59 8.37 -9.88 -8.22
CA ILE A 59 9.22 -9.38 -9.30
C ILE A 59 9.66 -10.58 -10.16
N LYS A 60 9.36 -10.54 -11.45
CA LYS A 60 9.85 -11.51 -12.41
C LYS A 60 11.35 -11.31 -12.71
N LYS A 61 12.00 -12.37 -13.14
CA LYS A 61 13.31 -12.27 -13.79
C LYS A 61 13.16 -11.33 -15.02
N GLY A 62 13.79 -10.16 -14.95
CA GLY A 62 13.62 -9.09 -15.95
C GLY A 62 12.91 -7.84 -15.43
N GLY A 63 12.55 -7.80 -14.13
CA GLY A 63 12.13 -6.58 -13.43
C GLY A 63 10.64 -6.23 -13.50
N ALA A 64 9.82 -7.02 -14.22
CA ALA A 64 8.38 -6.76 -14.28
C ALA A 64 7.66 -7.25 -13.01
N TYR A 65 6.73 -6.45 -12.49
CA TYR A 65 5.91 -6.82 -11.32
C TYR A 65 4.71 -7.67 -11.70
N LYS A 66 4.36 -8.58 -10.81
CA LYS A 66 3.14 -9.39 -10.86
C LYS A 66 2.38 -9.27 -9.54
N LEU A 67 1.09 -9.04 -9.64
CA LEU A 67 0.17 -9.20 -8.51
C LEU A 67 -0.15 -10.69 -8.31
N CYS A 68 -0.12 -11.14 -7.06
CA CYS A 68 -0.46 -12.52 -6.68
C CYS A 68 -1.38 -12.56 -5.47
N ASP A 69 -1.76 -13.78 -5.06
CA ASP A 69 -2.63 -14.08 -3.92
C ASP A 69 -4.04 -13.48 -4.04
N PHE A 70 -4.85 -14.08 -4.89
CA PHE A 70 -6.26 -13.73 -5.09
C PHE A 70 -7.22 -14.45 -4.11
N GLY A 71 -6.69 -15.05 -3.04
CA GLY A 71 -7.48 -15.80 -2.05
C GLY A 71 -8.53 -14.96 -1.33
N SER A 72 -8.34 -13.63 -1.27
CA SER A 72 -9.29 -12.68 -0.68
C SER A 72 -10.15 -11.95 -1.70
N ALA A 73 -9.90 -12.14 -3.01
CA ALA A 73 -10.54 -11.38 -4.06
C ALA A 73 -12.05 -11.67 -4.15
N VAL A 74 -12.81 -10.66 -4.55
CA VAL A 74 -14.26 -10.74 -4.74
C VAL A 74 -14.66 -10.07 -6.05
N ILE A 75 -15.68 -10.63 -6.69
CA ILE A 75 -16.30 -10.04 -7.87
C ILE A 75 -17.47 -9.17 -7.42
N GLY A 76 -17.45 -7.89 -7.80
CA GLY A 76 -18.45 -6.91 -7.40
C GLY A 76 -18.25 -6.36 -5.99
N HIS A 77 -19.22 -5.60 -5.52
CA HIS A 77 -19.18 -4.93 -4.23
C HIS A 77 -19.77 -5.80 -3.12
N THR A 78 -19.28 -5.67 -1.90
CA THR A 78 -19.85 -6.34 -0.71
C THR A 78 -20.89 -5.43 -0.07
N ASP A 79 -22.15 -5.85 -0.01
CA ASP A 79 -23.24 -5.08 0.59
C ASP A 79 -23.17 -5.14 2.13
N LEU A 80 -23.27 -3.98 2.78
CA LEU A 80 -23.19 -3.81 4.24
C LEU A 80 -24.48 -3.25 4.85
N ARG A 81 -25.58 -3.13 4.10
CA ARG A 81 -26.80 -2.45 4.54
C ARG A 81 -27.53 -3.19 5.65
N THR A 82 -27.38 -4.50 5.76
CA THR A 82 -28.03 -5.29 6.81
C THR A 82 -27.06 -5.73 7.90
N PRO A 83 -27.50 -5.91 9.15
CA PRO A 83 -26.64 -6.45 10.21
C PRO A 83 -26.03 -7.80 9.86
N GLU A 84 -26.79 -8.68 9.19
CA GLU A 84 -26.32 -9.99 8.77
C GLU A 84 -25.17 -9.89 7.75
N ASN A 85 -25.32 -9.00 6.76
CA ASN A 85 -24.27 -8.77 5.76
C ASN A 85 -23.00 -8.22 6.40
N ARG A 86 -23.13 -7.28 7.35
CA ARG A 86 -21.98 -6.75 8.10
C ARG A 86 -21.27 -7.85 8.89
N ARG A 87 -22.00 -8.69 9.60
CA ARG A 87 -21.40 -9.80 10.36
C ARG A 87 -20.63 -10.75 9.43
N LYS A 88 -21.23 -11.15 8.30
CA LYS A 88 -20.56 -11.99 7.29
C LYS A 88 -19.31 -11.31 6.72
N ALA A 89 -19.40 -10.03 6.41
CA ALA A 89 -18.27 -9.25 5.91
C ALA A 89 -17.15 -9.14 6.94
N GLU A 90 -17.48 -8.92 8.23
CA GLU A 90 -16.51 -8.86 9.33
C GLU A 90 -15.73 -10.17 9.47
N GLU A 91 -16.42 -11.30 9.45
CA GLU A 91 -15.79 -12.63 9.51
C GLU A 91 -14.79 -12.82 8.35
N ILE A 92 -15.20 -12.45 7.13
CA ILE A 92 -14.36 -12.57 5.94
C ILE A 92 -13.16 -11.62 6.01
N VAL A 93 -13.40 -10.34 6.33
CA VAL A 93 -12.33 -9.32 6.46
C VAL A 93 -11.30 -9.78 7.49
N ASN A 94 -11.75 -10.22 8.66
CA ASN A 94 -10.84 -10.66 9.72
C ASN A 94 -10.03 -11.90 9.34
N LYS A 95 -10.62 -12.81 8.59
CA LYS A 95 -9.97 -14.07 8.18
C LYS A 95 -9.01 -13.90 6.99
N THR A 96 -9.31 -12.99 6.06
CA THR A 96 -8.67 -13.01 4.73
C THR A 96 -7.89 -11.75 4.39
N THR A 97 -7.86 -10.73 5.25
CA THR A 97 -7.18 -9.46 4.96
C THR A 97 -6.14 -9.11 6.03
N THR A 98 -5.14 -8.34 5.65
CA THR A 98 -4.04 -7.92 6.53
C THR A 98 -4.40 -6.60 7.20
N GLN A 99 -4.48 -6.59 8.53
CA GLN A 99 -5.07 -5.51 9.35
C GLN A 99 -4.47 -4.12 9.05
N MET A 100 -3.15 -3.99 8.97
CA MET A 100 -2.48 -2.71 8.77
C MET A 100 -2.68 -2.08 7.37
N PHE A 101 -3.24 -2.83 6.41
CA PHE A 101 -3.59 -2.35 5.07
C PHE A 101 -5.10 -2.16 4.86
N ARG A 102 -5.92 -2.47 5.88
CA ARG A 102 -7.38 -2.33 5.79
C ARG A 102 -7.79 -0.87 5.68
N ALA A 103 -8.71 -0.59 4.76
CA ALA A 103 -9.36 0.71 4.69
C ALA A 103 -10.25 0.96 5.91
N PRO A 104 -10.51 2.22 6.30
CA PRO A 104 -11.35 2.57 7.45
C PRO A 104 -12.71 1.89 7.42
N GLU A 105 -13.35 1.83 6.25
CA GLU A 105 -14.64 1.15 6.04
C GLU A 105 -14.57 -0.39 6.14
N MET A 106 -13.37 -0.98 6.15
CA MET A 106 -13.15 -2.39 6.49
C MET A 106 -12.91 -2.60 7.98
N VAL A 107 -12.37 -1.60 8.68
CA VAL A 107 -12.15 -1.60 10.12
C VAL A 107 -13.46 -1.33 10.85
N ASP A 108 -14.27 -0.39 10.36
CA ASP A 108 -15.60 -0.08 10.85
C ASP A 108 -16.62 -0.18 9.70
N LEU A 109 -17.34 -1.30 9.65
CA LEU A 109 -18.31 -1.62 8.59
C LEU A 109 -19.58 -0.75 8.63
N TYR A 110 -19.71 0.16 9.58
CA TYR A 110 -20.78 1.16 9.63
C TYR A 110 -20.44 2.45 8.86
N MET A 111 -19.16 2.66 8.50
CA MET A 111 -18.73 3.84 7.75
C MET A 111 -19.24 3.87 6.31
N SER A 112 -19.61 2.73 5.74
CA SER A 112 -20.09 2.64 4.35
C SER A 112 -21.25 1.66 4.19
N LYS A 113 -22.05 1.87 3.14
CA LYS A 113 -23.13 0.95 2.76
C LYS A 113 -22.63 -0.29 2.01
N ARG A 114 -21.40 -0.25 1.50
CA ARG A 114 -20.76 -1.36 0.78
C ARG A 114 -19.24 -1.20 0.75
N LEU A 115 -18.53 -2.31 0.69
CA LEU A 115 -17.10 -2.31 0.35
C LEU A 115 -16.95 -2.34 -1.18
N THR A 116 -16.13 -1.45 -1.70
CA THR A 116 -15.91 -1.26 -3.14
C THR A 116 -14.43 -1.35 -3.46
N GLN A 117 -14.04 -1.21 -4.72
CA GLN A 117 -12.65 -1.12 -5.16
C GLN A 117 -11.85 0.01 -4.48
N SER A 118 -12.51 0.96 -3.85
CA SER A 118 -11.88 2.02 -3.06
C SER A 118 -11.05 1.47 -1.88
N THR A 119 -11.39 0.27 -1.36
CA THR A 119 -10.59 -0.41 -0.33
C THR A 119 -9.20 -0.79 -0.82
N ASP A 120 -9.07 -1.20 -2.08
CA ASP A 120 -7.78 -1.51 -2.71
C ASP A 120 -6.92 -0.26 -2.89
N VAL A 121 -7.52 0.88 -3.21
CA VAL A 121 -6.80 2.15 -3.35
C VAL A 121 -6.18 2.60 -2.02
N TRP A 122 -6.90 2.45 -0.91
CA TRP A 122 -6.34 2.68 0.42
C TRP A 122 -5.13 1.78 0.70
N ALA A 123 -5.27 0.48 0.45
CA ALA A 123 -4.18 -0.49 0.65
C ALA A 123 -2.96 -0.14 -0.21
N LEU A 124 -3.17 0.26 -1.47
CA LEU A 124 -2.10 0.77 -2.34
C LEU A 124 -1.45 2.04 -1.80
N GLY A 125 -2.20 2.94 -1.19
CA GLY A 125 -1.65 4.13 -0.51
C GLY A 125 -0.70 3.75 0.63
N CYS A 126 -1.09 2.77 1.46
CA CYS A 126 -0.22 2.19 2.48
C CYS A 126 1.03 1.54 1.86
N CYS A 127 0.87 0.81 0.74
CA CYS A 127 2.00 0.20 0.02
C CYS A 127 2.95 1.25 -0.55
N LEU A 128 2.43 2.32 -1.17
CA LEU A 128 3.26 3.41 -1.69
C LEU A 128 4.06 4.07 -0.58
N TYR A 129 3.42 4.34 0.55
CA TYR A 129 4.10 4.85 1.74
C TYR A 129 5.22 3.92 2.21
N SER A 130 4.95 2.60 2.31
CA SER A 130 5.94 1.61 2.76
C SER A 130 7.12 1.48 1.79
N LEU A 131 6.87 1.52 0.49
CA LEU A 131 7.92 1.48 -0.54
C LEU A 131 8.78 2.75 -0.55
N ALA A 132 8.16 3.92 -0.35
CA ALA A 132 8.86 5.21 -0.31
C ALA A 132 9.72 5.37 0.94
N PHE A 133 9.18 5.05 2.10
CA PHE A 133 9.79 5.40 3.38
C PHE A 133 10.40 4.21 4.14
N LEU A 134 10.27 2.98 3.62
CA LEU A 134 10.77 1.73 4.21
C LEU A 134 10.25 1.50 5.64
N ARG A 135 9.03 1.92 5.90
CA ARG A 135 8.30 1.74 7.17
C ARG A 135 6.80 1.65 6.90
N ASP A 136 6.08 1.07 7.82
CA ASP A 136 4.63 0.94 7.70
C ASP A 136 3.92 2.27 7.93
N CYS A 137 2.85 2.51 7.16
CA CYS A 137 2.02 3.71 7.28
C CYS A 137 1.26 3.73 8.61
N PHE A 138 0.74 2.58 9.00
CA PHE A 138 0.04 2.36 10.28
C PHE A 138 0.67 1.19 11.01
N GLU A 139 0.81 1.32 12.33
CA GLU A 139 1.33 0.25 13.18
C GLU A 139 0.34 -0.93 13.25
N GLU A 140 0.86 -2.15 13.33
CA GLU A 140 0.05 -3.35 13.51
C GLU A 140 -0.82 -3.24 14.76
N GLY A 141 -2.11 -3.63 14.65
CA GLY A 141 -3.07 -3.57 15.74
C GLY A 141 -3.68 -2.19 16.00
N SER A 142 -3.25 -1.13 15.32
CA SER A 142 -3.76 0.23 15.56
C SER A 142 -4.96 0.59 14.68
N ASN A 143 -6.13 -0.01 14.93
CA ASN A 143 -7.39 0.38 14.27
C ASN A 143 -7.70 1.88 14.45
N LEU A 144 -7.41 2.44 15.64
CA LEU A 144 -7.65 3.85 15.91
C LEU A 144 -6.81 4.76 15.00
N ALA A 145 -5.54 4.40 14.71
CA ALA A 145 -4.71 5.17 13.80
C ALA A 145 -5.26 5.16 12.37
N ILE A 146 -5.80 4.02 11.91
CA ILE A 146 -6.46 3.90 10.60
C ILE A 146 -7.72 4.77 10.58
N LEU A 147 -8.61 4.62 11.55
CA LEU A 147 -9.89 5.35 11.62
C LEU A 147 -9.73 6.86 11.76
N SER A 148 -8.63 7.31 12.39
CA SER A 148 -8.30 8.73 12.53
C SER A 148 -7.31 9.25 11.48
N ARG A 149 -6.90 8.41 10.52
CA ARG A 149 -5.89 8.73 9.50
C ARG A 149 -4.60 9.31 10.12
N LYS A 150 -4.17 8.73 11.24
CA LYS A 150 -3.02 9.22 11.98
C LYS A 150 -1.73 8.58 11.46
N TYR A 151 -1.12 9.18 10.46
CA TYR A 151 0.23 8.84 9.97
C TYR A 151 1.06 10.12 9.80
N LYS A 152 2.36 9.98 9.64
CA LYS A 152 3.28 11.10 9.49
C LYS A 152 4.20 10.87 8.30
N ILE A 153 4.39 11.90 7.49
CA ILE A 153 5.45 11.90 6.49
C ILE A 153 6.78 12.12 7.21
N PRO A 154 7.82 11.30 6.94
CA PRO A 154 9.14 11.50 7.51
C PRO A 154 9.73 12.88 7.16
N GLU A 155 10.42 13.50 8.10
CA GLU A 155 11.07 14.81 7.90
C GLU A 155 12.14 14.75 6.80
N ASP A 156 12.77 13.60 6.64
CA ASP A 156 13.79 13.32 5.62
C ASP A 156 13.18 12.86 4.27
N ASN A 157 11.93 13.29 3.95
CA ASN A 157 11.25 12.95 2.70
C ASN A 157 12.04 13.45 1.47
N PRO A 158 12.58 12.55 0.63
CA PRO A 158 13.35 12.95 -0.56
C PRO A 158 12.49 13.14 -1.81
N TYR A 159 11.16 12.84 -1.74
CA TYR A 159 10.30 12.75 -2.92
C TYR A 159 9.47 14.00 -3.21
N GLY A 160 9.50 14.99 -2.28
CA GLY A 160 8.74 16.23 -2.43
C GLY A 160 7.24 16.09 -2.21
N ASP A 161 6.53 17.20 -2.40
CA ASP A 161 5.10 17.33 -2.05
C ASP A 161 4.19 16.53 -2.98
N GLY A 162 4.57 16.37 -4.24
CA GLY A 162 3.71 15.66 -5.21
C GLY A 162 3.46 14.18 -4.86
N LEU A 163 4.46 13.48 -4.30
CA LEU A 163 4.26 12.11 -3.80
C LEU A 163 3.39 12.11 -2.53
N VAL A 164 3.58 13.07 -1.66
CA VAL A 164 2.81 13.24 -0.42
C VAL A 164 1.33 13.48 -0.77
N ASP A 165 1.05 14.38 -1.70
CA ASP A 165 -0.32 14.67 -2.16
C ASP A 165 -1.00 13.42 -2.75
N LEU A 166 -0.26 12.60 -3.50
CA LEU A 166 -0.79 11.33 -4.01
C LEU A 166 -1.15 10.37 -2.88
N ILE A 167 -0.24 10.17 -1.91
CA ILE A 167 -0.50 9.34 -0.72
C ILE A 167 -1.73 9.86 0.02
N ASP A 168 -1.83 11.16 0.24
CA ASP A 168 -2.95 11.79 0.92
C ASP A 168 -4.30 11.55 0.23
N ARG A 169 -4.33 11.61 -1.09
CA ARG A 169 -5.54 11.33 -1.89
C ARG A 169 -5.93 9.86 -1.87
N MET A 170 -4.93 8.95 -1.86
CA MET A 170 -5.17 7.51 -1.73
C MET A 170 -5.63 7.11 -0.33
N LEU A 171 -5.22 7.85 0.70
CA LEU A 171 -5.58 7.63 2.09
C LEU A 171 -6.70 8.57 2.59
N ALA A 172 -7.59 9.05 1.72
CA ALA A 172 -8.77 9.79 2.15
C ALA A 172 -9.72 8.88 2.96
N LEU A 173 -10.21 9.39 4.12
CA LEU A 173 -11.10 8.62 5.00
C LEU A 173 -12.44 8.30 4.33
N ASP A 174 -13.04 9.31 3.69
CA ASP A 174 -14.25 9.08 2.89
C ASP A 174 -13.88 8.33 1.61
N CYS A 175 -14.38 7.12 1.48
CA CYS A 175 -14.14 6.29 0.30
C CYS A 175 -14.69 6.87 -1.01
N LYS A 176 -15.57 7.89 -0.95
CA LYS A 176 -16.09 8.61 -2.12
C LYS A 176 -15.16 9.73 -2.57
N GLU A 177 -14.42 10.32 -1.63
CA GLU A 177 -13.43 11.37 -1.89
C GLU A 177 -12.05 10.77 -2.21
N ARG A 178 -11.88 9.48 -1.92
CA ARG A 178 -10.62 8.77 -2.20
C ARG A 178 -10.41 8.65 -3.70
N ALA A 179 -9.18 8.93 -4.16
CA ALA A 179 -8.80 8.78 -5.56
C ALA A 179 -9.19 7.40 -6.12
N ASP A 180 -9.60 7.33 -7.36
CA ASP A 180 -9.75 6.08 -8.09
C ASP A 180 -8.43 5.71 -8.81
N MET A 181 -8.38 4.52 -9.44
CA MET A 181 -7.15 4.07 -10.11
C MET A 181 -6.77 4.93 -11.32
N SER A 182 -7.72 5.57 -11.99
CA SER A 182 -7.44 6.48 -13.10
C SER A 182 -6.73 7.74 -12.62
N GLU A 183 -7.19 8.31 -11.52
CA GLU A 183 -6.55 9.47 -10.87
C GLU A 183 -5.16 9.12 -10.36
N VAL A 184 -5.00 7.95 -9.71
CA VAL A 184 -3.69 7.48 -9.21
C VAL A 184 -2.68 7.37 -10.36
N ILE A 185 -3.06 6.73 -11.47
CA ILE A 185 -2.18 6.55 -12.64
C ILE A 185 -1.84 7.91 -13.27
N MET A 186 -2.80 8.83 -13.35
CA MET A 186 -2.58 10.18 -13.88
C MET A 186 -1.57 10.96 -13.00
N CYS A 187 -1.71 10.90 -11.67
CA CYS A 187 -0.78 11.54 -10.74
C CYS A 187 0.63 10.93 -10.85
N LEU A 188 0.75 9.59 -10.95
CA LEU A 188 2.04 8.94 -11.17
C LEU A 188 2.70 9.37 -12.48
N SER A 189 1.93 9.50 -13.56
CA SER A 189 2.43 9.99 -14.84
C SER A 189 2.96 11.41 -14.75
N ALA A 190 2.26 12.29 -14.00
CA ALA A 190 2.71 13.65 -13.75
C ALA A 190 4.01 13.70 -12.92
N LEU A 191 4.14 12.84 -11.90
CA LEU A 191 5.36 12.73 -11.08
C LEU A 191 6.56 12.22 -11.88
N TYR A 192 6.34 11.41 -12.89
CA TYR A 192 7.41 10.90 -13.76
C TYR A 192 7.92 11.95 -14.75
N SER A 193 7.06 12.90 -15.14
CA SER A 193 7.34 13.90 -16.18
C SER A 193 8.01 15.17 -15.65
N ASN A 194 8.08 15.34 -14.32
CA ASN A 194 8.71 16.46 -13.63
C ASN A 194 10.11 16.09 -13.12
#